data_aa89b8e2245b2cfd2237e5066895ea8c
#
_entry.id   aa89b8e2245b2cfd2237e5066895ea8c
#
_cell.length_a   1.000
_cell.length_b   1.000
_cell.length_c   1.000
_cell.angle_alpha   90.00
_cell.angle_beta   90.00
_cell.angle_gamma   90.00
#
_symmetry.space_group_name_H-M   'P 1'
#
loop_
_entity.id
_entity.type
_entity.pdbx_description
1 polymer ?
#
loop_
_entity_poly.entity_id
_entity_poly.type
_entity_poly.pdbx_seq_one_letter_code
_entity_poly.pdbx_strand_id
1 'polypeptide(L)'
;MFNSQIQRYYYDYYKLPYTYIYVAGDDISNYHFTSDESEKQHNNYNFKNLIHILEDENMNLIGDREYDLSKNWYIRNKDNIVMKQLKNNLENYFRNKRKSKTKENLWTTFVDFKSQLSSKGYGRAFISINMRASNKYRDRTSIAYPVNRYINTGVKNFFIKHDVQTDEDGFALSEMLQFIWRSAIRDGQEIWIYIPSIRMRSLLKQWINENSLENK
;
A
#
# COMPACT_ATOMS: atom_id res chain seq x y z
N MET A 1 1.12 -13.11 1.77
CA MET A 1 2.51 -12.99 2.29
C MET A 1 3.19 -11.90 1.48
N PHE A 2 3.76 -10.89 2.15
CA PHE A 2 4.40 -9.78 1.45
C PHE A 2 5.82 -10.20 1.08
N ASN A 3 6.05 -10.33 -0.21
CA ASN A 3 7.34 -10.76 -0.71
C ASN A 3 8.35 -9.60 -0.67
N SER A 4 9.55 -9.84 -0.17
CA SER A 4 10.64 -8.88 -0.28
C SER A 4 11.23 -8.94 -1.69
N GLN A 5 10.67 -8.18 -2.61
CA GLN A 5 11.15 -8.11 -4.00
C GLN A 5 12.65 -7.81 -4.07
N ILE A 6 13.11 -6.88 -3.25
CA ILE A 6 14.55 -6.52 -3.20
C ILE A 6 15.41 -7.72 -2.78
N GLN A 7 14.96 -8.53 -1.81
CA GLN A 7 15.68 -9.73 -1.40
C GLN A 7 15.80 -10.73 -2.56
N ARG A 8 14.71 -10.95 -3.30
CA ARG A 8 14.72 -11.81 -4.49
C ARG A 8 15.74 -11.33 -5.52
N TYR A 9 15.81 -10.03 -5.79
CA TYR A 9 16.78 -9.48 -6.73
C TYR A 9 18.23 -9.76 -6.31
N TYR A 10 18.55 -9.74 -5.02
CA TYR A 10 19.87 -10.13 -4.53
C TYR A 10 20.15 -11.62 -4.72
N TYR A 11 19.16 -12.50 -4.51
CA TYR A 11 19.33 -13.94 -4.80
C TYR A 11 19.61 -14.16 -6.29
N ASP A 12 18.87 -13.50 -7.17
CA ASP A 12 19.09 -13.57 -8.62
C ASP A 12 20.47 -13.02 -9.02
N TYR A 13 20.87 -11.90 -8.44
CA TYR A 13 22.19 -11.30 -8.68
C TYR A 13 23.36 -12.22 -8.24
N TYR A 14 23.28 -12.83 -7.08
CA TYR A 14 24.31 -13.75 -6.60
C TYR A 14 24.15 -15.17 -7.14
N LYS A 15 23.16 -15.42 -7.98
CA LYS A 15 22.82 -16.76 -8.53
C LYS A 15 22.61 -17.79 -7.41
N LEU A 16 22.02 -17.38 -6.30
CA LEU A 16 21.72 -18.25 -5.17
C LEU A 16 20.40 -18.98 -5.44
N PRO A 17 20.34 -20.30 -5.26
CA PRO A 17 19.10 -21.03 -5.37
C PRO A 17 18.14 -20.63 -4.25
N TYR A 18 16.87 -20.50 -4.56
CA TYR A 18 15.80 -20.30 -3.58
C TYR A 18 14.55 -21.05 -3.99
N THR A 19 13.76 -21.42 -2.99
CA THR A 19 12.45 -22.04 -3.19
C THR A 19 11.41 -21.24 -2.46
N TYR A 20 10.27 -21.04 -3.10
CA TYR A 20 9.12 -20.45 -2.44
C TYR A 20 8.51 -21.46 -1.48
N ILE A 21 8.22 -21.01 -0.28
CA ILE A 21 7.52 -21.80 0.73
C ILE A 21 6.22 -21.09 1.03
N TYR A 22 5.13 -21.80 0.91
CA TYR A 22 3.78 -21.34 1.16
C TYR A 22 3.26 -21.89 2.48
N VAL A 23 2.27 -21.21 3.03
CA VAL A 23 1.47 -21.76 4.13
C VAL A 23 0.27 -22.45 3.53
N ALA A 24 0.06 -23.71 3.88
CA ALA A 24 -1.10 -24.52 3.54
C ALA A 24 -1.91 -24.83 4.80
N GLY A 25 -3.14 -25.31 4.60
CA GLY A 25 -4.09 -25.60 5.68
C GLY A 25 -5.23 -24.59 5.75
N ASP A 26 -6.33 -24.99 6.33
CA ASP A 26 -7.57 -24.22 6.45
C ASP A 26 -7.85 -23.74 7.88
N ASP A 27 -7.14 -24.26 8.87
CA ASP A 27 -7.25 -23.92 10.28
C ASP A 27 -5.87 -23.82 10.92
N ILE A 28 -5.76 -23.07 12.04
CA ILE A 28 -4.54 -22.90 12.82
C ILE A 28 -3.96 -24.25 13.27
N SER A 29 -4.80 -25.24 13.52
CA SER A 29 -4.39 -26.58 13.97
C SER A 29 -3.70 -27.41 12.88
N ASN A 30 -3.93 -27.10 11.59
CA ASN A 30 -3.40 -27.83 10.44
C ASN A 30 -2.50 -27.01 9.52
N TYR A 31 -2.10 -25.81 9.92
CA TYR A 31 -1.15 -25.02 9.15
C TYR A 31 0.20 -25.70 9.06
N HIS A 32 0.70 -25.84 7.84
CA HIS A 32 2.02 -26.37 7.55
C HIS A 32 2.69 -25.60 6.40
N PHE A 33 4.00 -25.80 6.26
CA PHE A 33 4.74 -25.23 5.15
C PHE A 33 4.81 -26.23 3.99
N THR A 34 4.56 -25.74 2.77
CA THR A 34 4.66 -26.51 1.53
C THR A 34 5.42 -25.75 0.47
N SER A 35 6.08 -26.46 -0.44
CA SER A 35 6.62 -25.89 -1.67
C SER A 35 5.64 -25.96 -2.83
N ASP A 36 4.51 -26.64 -2.67
CA ASP A 36 3.46 -26.73 -3.68
C ASP A 36 2.56 -25.51 -3.62
N GLU A 37 2.58 -24.71 -4.70
CA GLU A 37 1.76 -23.50 -4.80
C GLU A 37 0.25 -23.81 -4.85
N SER A 38 -0.14 -25.00 -5.34
CA SER A 38 -1.55 -25.41 -5.41
C SER A 38 -2.17 -25.63 -4.03
N GLU A 39 -1.35 -25.95 -3.03
CA GLU A 39 -1.76 -26.11 -1.64
C GLU A 39 -1.77 -24.79 -0.86
N LYS A 40 -1.31 -23.71 -1.47
CA LYS A 40 -1.25 -22.40 -0.83
C LYS A 40 -2.61 -22.00 -0.28
N GLN A 41 -2.62 -21.64 1.01
CA GLN A 41 -3.82 -21.14 1.64
C GLN A 41 -4.38 -19.94 0.86
N HIS A 42 -5.58 -20.06 0.36
CA HIS A 42 -6.33 -18.96 -0.20
C HIS A 42 -6.99 -18.17 0.94
N ASN A 43 -6.85 -16.86 0.92
CA ASN A 43 -7.59 -16.02 1.85
C ASN A 43 -9.10 -16.21 1.64
N ASN A 44 -9.81 -16.58 2.70
CA ASN A 44 -11.27 -16.71 2.69
C ASN A 44 -11.99 -15.35 2.70
N TYR A 45 -11.27 -14.25 2.50
CA TYR A 45 -11.85 -12.91 2.51
C TYR A 45 -12.31 -12.48 1.12
N ASN A 46 -13.52 -11.96 1.03
CA ASN A 46 -13.97 -11.21 -0.13
C ASN A 46 -13.49 -9.75 0.01
N PHE A 47 -12.29 -9.46 -0.50
CA PHE A 47 -11.70 -8.13 -0.41
C PHE A 47 -12.50 -7.05 -1.14
N LYS A 48 -13.34 -7.41 -2.12
CA LYS A 48 -14.26 -6.48 -2.79
C LYS A 48 -15.26 -5.88 -1.81
N ASN A 49 -15.66 -6.65 -0.80
CA ASN A 49 -16.61 -6.20 0.22
C ASN A 49 -15.91 -5.51 1.40
N LEU A 50 -14.60 -5.70 1.56
CA LEU A 50 -13.85 -5.21 2.72
C LEU A 50 -13.03 -3.96 2.44
N ILE A 51 -12.63 -3.72 1.19
CA ILE A 51 -11.78 -2.58 0.82
C ILE A 51 -12.52 -1.62 -0.09
N HIS A 52 -12.94 -0.50 0.47
CA HIS A 52 -13.69 0.54 -0.24
C HIS A 52 -12.74 1.67 -0.67
N ILE A 53 -12.43 1.71 -1.97
CA ILE A 53 -11.55 2.74 -2.54
C ILE A 53 -12.39 3.98 -2.87
N LEU A 54 -11.93 5.17 -2.47
CA LEU A 54 -12.61 6.43 -2.82
C LEU A 54 -12.46 6.73 -4.32
N GLU A 55 -13.59 6.75 -5.01
CA GLU A 55 -13.70 7.13 -6.43
C GLU A 55 -14.29 8.54 -6.52
N ASP A 56 -13.47 9.55 -6.29
CA ASP A 56 -13.85 10.97 -6.41
C ASP A 56 -12.92 11.62 -7.44
N GLU A 57 -13.46 11.88 -8.64
CA GLU A 57 -12.68 12.40 -9.76
C GLU A 57 -11.92 13.67 -9.39
N ASN A 58 -12.59 14.63 -8.75
CA ASN A 58 -11.98 15.92 -8.41
C ASN A 58 -10.84 15.77 -7.39
N MET A 59 -10.99 14.90 -6.40
CA MET A 59 -9.95 14.65 -5.40
C MET A 59 -8.79 13.83 -5.98
N ASN A 60 -9.07 13.00 -6.98
CA ASN A 60 -8.10 12.11 -7.59
C ASN A 60 -7.27 12.78 -8.71
N LEU A 61 -7.73 13.91 -9.30
CA LEU A 61 -7.00 14.66 -10.34
C LEU A 61 -5.55 14.98 -9.97
N ILE A 62 -5.25 15.14 -8.69
CA ILE A 62 -3.89 15.45 -8.20
C ILE A 62 -2.88 14.31 -8.43
N GLY A 63 -3.36 13.13 -8.72
CA GLY A 63 -2.54 11.93 -8.93
C GLY A 63 -2.85 11.22 -10.25
N ASP A 64 -3.28 11.96 -11.26
CA ASP A 64 -3.83 11.41 -12.50
C ASP A 64 -2.76 11.05 -13.52
N ARG A 65 -1.51 11.49 -13.31
CA ARG A 65 -0.38 11.15 -14.15
C ARG A 65 0.45 10.05 -13.51
N GLU A 66 1.12 9.25 -14.33
CA GLU A 66 1.91 8.09 -13.92
C GLU A 66 2.88 8.38 -12.76
N TYR A 67 3.58 9.51 -12.81
CA TYR A 67 4.62 9.86 -11.83
C TYR A 67 4.16 10.82 -10.74
N ASP A 68 2.88 11.23 -10.73
CA ASP A 68 2.34 12.06 -9.68
C ASP A 68 2.44 11.35 -8.32
N LEU A 69 2.65 12.14 -7.27
CA LEU A 69 2.81 11.67 -5.89
C LEU A 69 4.02 10.74 -5.66
N SER A 70 4.95 10.67 -6.63
CA SER A 70 6.27 10.06 -6.42
C SER A 70 7.17 10.96 -5.55
N LYS A 71 8.27 10.39 -5.00
CA LYS A 71 9.23 11.19 -4.21
C LYS A 71 9.71 12.45 -4.96
N ASN A 72 10.03 12.31 -6.25
CA ASN A 72 10.46 13.43 -7.09
C ASN A 72 9.34 14.46 -7.34
N TRP A 73 8.10 14.00 -7.47
CA TRP A 73 6.96 14.88 -7.57
C TRP A 73 6.83 15.76 -6.31
N TYR A 74 6.94 15.16 -5.13
CA TYR A 74 6.91 15.88 -3.85
C TYR A 74 8.03 16.93 -3.75
N ILE A 75 9.26 16.57 -4.13
CA ILE A 75 10.41 17.49 -4.10
C ILE A 75 10.17 18.69 -5.00
N ARG A 76 9.67 18.47 -6.23
CA ARG A 76 9.39 19.55 -7.20
C ARG A 76 8.24 20.46 -6.80
N ASN A 77 7.29 19.94 -6.04
CA ASN A 77 6.05 20.64 -5.70
C ASN A 77 5.99 21.11 -4.25
N LYS A 78 7.07 20.98 -3.47
CA LYS A 78 7.06 21.27 -2.02
C LYS A 78 6.54 22.67 -1.68
N ASP A 79 6.82 23.67 -2.52
CA ASP A 79 6.42 25.06 -2.33
C ASP A 79 5.28 25.50 -3.27
N ASN A 80 4.64 24.54 -3.94
CA ASN A 80 3.57 24.78 -4.90
C ASN A 80 2.19 24.67 -4.24
N ILE A 81 1.21 25.38 -4.82
CA ILE A 81 -0.19 25.34 -4.39
C ILE A 81 -0.79 23.91 -4.39
N VAL A 82 -0.26 23.02 -5.23
CA VAL A 82 -0.73 21.63 -5.33
C VAL A 82 -0.51 20.86 -4.02
N MET A 83 0.52 21.19 -3.23
CA MET A 83 0.71 20.60 -1.90
C MET A 83 -0.40 21.01 -0.93
N LYS A 84 -0.84 22.27 -1.01
CA LYS A 84 -1.99 22.75 -0.23
C LYS A 84 -3.29 22.05 -0.68
N GLN A 85 -3.45 21.85 -1.98
CA GLN A 85 -4.59 21.10 -2.52
C GLN A 85 -4.58 19.65 -2.02
N LEU A 86 -3.45 18.95 -2.05
CA LEU A 86 -3.34 17.60 -1.50
C LEU A 86 -3.71 17.54 -0.02
N LYS A 87 -3.22 18.49 0.77
CA LYS A 87 -3.60 18.63 2.19
C LYS A 87 -5.10 18.82 2.36
N ASN A 88 -5.71 19.71 1.58
CA ASN A 88 -7.15 19.95 1.62
C ASN A 88 -7.95 18.69 1.24
N ASN A 89 -7.48 17.92 0.26
CA ASN A 89 -8.09 16.65 -0.12
C ASN A 89 -8.03 15.63 1.02
N LEU A 90 -6.90 15.55 1.74
CA LEU A 90 -6.78 14.69 2.93
C LEU A 90 -7.74 15.13 4.05
N GLU A 91 -7.84 16.43 4.32
CA GLU A 91 -8.80 16.97 5.28
C GLU A 91 -10.24 16.66 4.87
N ASN A 92 -10.58 16.90 3.60
CA ASN A 92 -11.90 16.61 3.05
C ASN A 92 -12.23 15.11 3.17
N TYR A 93 -11.28 14.25 2.86
CA TYR A 93 -11.45 12.81 3.00
C TYR A 93 -11.82 12.42 4.43
N PHE A 94 -11.00 12.72 5.39
CA PHE A 94 -11.23 12.30 6.78
C PHE A 94 -12.43 12.99 7.42
N ARG A 95 -12.56 14.32 7.20
CA ARG A 95 -13.57 15.14 7.88
C ARG A 95 -14.96 15.05 7.26
N ASN A 96 -15.05 15.11 5.94
CA ASN A 96 -16.32 15.24 5.24
C ASN A 96 -16.79 13.93 4.61
N LYS A 97 -15.92 13.23 3.88
CA LYS A 97 -16.28 11.96 3.23
C LYS A 97 -16.42 10.83 4.25
N ARG A 98 -15.45 10.68 5.14
CA ARG A 98 -15.45 9.63 6.16
C ARG A 98 -16.13 10.03 7.48
N LYS A 99 -16.09 11.30 7.83
CA LYS A 99 -16.54 11.83 9.14
C LYS A 99 -15.93 11.05 10.31
N SER A 100 -14.69 10.61 10.12
CA SER A 100 -14.00 9.68 11.03
C SER A 100 -13.32 10.41 12.18
N LYS A 101 -13.28 9.76 13.34
CA LYS A 101 -12.54 10.26 14.50
C LYS A 101 -11.05 10.00 14.32
N THR A 102 -10.21 10.81 14.95
CA THR A 102 -8.74 10.68 14.87
C THR A 102 -8.23 9.26 15.17
N LYS A 103 -8.87 8.56 16.09
CA LYS A 103 -8.53 7.17 16.45
C LYS A 103 -8.88 6.12 15.37
N GLU A 104 -9.70 6.48 14.39
CA GLU A 104 -10.10 5.62 13.28
C GLU A 104 -9.24 5.86 12.04
N ASN A 105 -8.44 6.93 12.07
CA ASN A 105 -7.64 7.38 10.93
C ASN A 105 -6.27 6.73 10.91
N LEU A 106 -5.78 6.47 9.71
CA LEU A 106 -4.41 6.03 9.42
C LEU A 106 -3.97 6.68 8.12
N TRP A 107 -2.77 7.27 8.09
CA TRP A 107 -2.24 7.81 6.86
C TRP A 107 -0.73 7.77 6.81
N THR A 108 -0.20 7.88 5.61
CA THR A 108 1.23 7.94 5.36
C THR A 108 1.57 8.93 4.28
N THR A 109 2.82 9.30 4.20
CA THR A 109 3.48 10.02 3.11
C THR A 109 4.98 9.84 3.26
N PHE A 110 5.78 10.39 2.34
CA PHE A 110 7.21 10.51 2.57
C PHE A 110 7.47 11.39 3.81
N VAL A 111 8.32 10.92 4.72
CA VAL A 111 8.52 11.53 6.05
C VAL A 111 8.86 13.03 5.97
N ASP A 112 9.64 13.42 4.97
CA ASP A 112 10.06 14.81 4.73
C ASP A 112 8.88 15.76 4.49
N PHE A 113 7.74 15.26 4.03
CA PHE A 113 6.53 16.03 3.68
C PHE A 113 5.39 15.87 4.68
N LYS A 114 5.61 15.08 5.75
CA LYS A 114 4.61 14.86 6.80
C LYS A 114 4.07 16.16 7.39
N SER A 115 4.95 17.09 7.74
CA SER A 115 4.57 18.35 8.38
C SER A 115 3.68 19.21 7.48
N GLN A 116 3.98 19.27 6.18
CA GLN A 116 3.20 20.04 5.21
C GLN A 116 1.80 19.50 5.00
N LEU A 117 1.64 18.17 5.05
CA LEU A 117 0.36 17.51 4.82
C LEU A 117 -0.43 17.26 6.10
N SER A 118 0.18 17.38 7.27
CA SER A 118 -0.51 17.17 8.55
C SER A 118 -1.55 18.26 8.82
N SER A 119 -2.70 17.84 9.38
CA SER A 119 -3.73 18.76 9.86
C SER A 119 -4.44 18.24 11.09
N LYS A 120 -5.25 19.11 11.70
CA LYS A 120 -6.10 18.76 12.85
C LYS A 120 -7.08 17.67 12.45
N GLY A 121 -7.20 16.63 13.31
CA GLY A 121 -8.12 15.52 13.10
C GLY A 121 -7.47 14.26 12.53
N TYR A 122 -6.39 14.35 11.75
CA TYR A 122 -5.69 13.17 11.26
C TYR A 122 -4.16 13.21 11.39
N GLY A 123 -3.54 14.37 11.61
CA GLY A 123 -2.08 14.51 11.63
C GLY A 123 -1.37 13.58 12.62
N ARG A 124 -2.00 13.27 13.76
CA ARG A 124 -1.48 12.32 14.77
C ARG A 124 -1.60 10.85 14.35
N ALA A 125 -2.41 10.55 13.34
CA ALA A 125 -2.62 9.20 12.82
C ALA A 125 -1.59 8.80 11.74
N PHE A 126 -0.51 9.57 11.62
CA PHE A 126 0.58 9.29 10.67
C PHE A 126 1.41 8.09 11.13
N ILE A 127 1.70 7.20 10.19
CA ILE A 127 2.75 6.20 10.34
C ILE A 127 3.66 6.20 9.10
N SER A 128 4.94 5.94 9.30
CA SER A 128 5.87 5.78 8.19
C SER A 128 5.54 4.52 7.39
N ILE A 129 5.70 4.57 6.06
CA ILE A 129 5.55 3.41 5.18
C ILE A 129 6.45 2.25 5.66
N ASN A 130 7.67 2.56 6.06
CA ASN A 130 8.68 1.59 6.49
C ASN A 130 8.55 1.18 7.96
N MET A 131 7.46 1.53 8.66
CA MET A 131 7.25 1.07 10.03
C MET A 131 7.22 -0.46 10.06
N ARG A 132 7.92 -1.05 11.04
CA ARG A 132 7.87 -2.49 11.26
C ARG A 132 6.52 -2.91 11.83
N ALA A 133 6.20 -4.20 11.74
CA ALA A 133 4.94 -4.78 12.17
C ALA A 133 4.52 -4.27 13.56
N SER A 134 3.30 -3.76 13.65
CA SER A 134 2.71 -3.26 14.88
C SER A 134 1.21 -3.56 14.88
N ASN A 135 0.70 -4.07 15.99
CA ASN A 135 -0.72 -4.33 16.18
C ASN A 135 -1.50 -3.08 16.67
N LYS A 136 -0.79 -1.97 16.87
CA LYS A 136 -1.35 -0.73 17.46
C LYS A 136 -2.44 -0.07 16.63
N TYR A 137 -2.51 -0.38 15.34
CA TYR A 137 -3.37 0.32 14.38
C TYR A 137 -4.48 -0.57 13.80
N ARG A 138 -4.69 -1.76 14.36
CA ARG A 138 -5.65 -2.75 13.88
C ARG A 138 -7.13 -2.31 14.01
N ASP A 139 -7.38 -1.21 14.69
CA ASP A 139 -8.70 -0.58 14.86
C ASP A 139 -8.97 0.55 13.83
N ARG A 140 -8.03 0.79 12.90
CA ARG A 140 -8.10 1.89 11.93
C ARG A 140 -8.89 1.47 10.70
N THR A 141 -9.97 2.20 10.42
CA THR A 141 -10.89 1.90 9.32
C THR A 141 -10.85 2.93 8.19
N SER A 142 -10.32 4.14 8.45
CA SER A 142 -10.22 5.22 7.46
C SER A 142 -8.76 5.49 7.12
N ILE A 143 -8.36 5.22 5.89
CA ILE A 143 -6.96 5.16 5.47
C ILE A 143 -6.71 6.16 4.35
N ALA A 144 -5.56 6.85 4.37
CA ALA A 144 -5.11 7.62 3.22
C ALA A 144 -3.67 7.25 2.84
N TYR A 145 -3.47 6.99 1.54
CA TYR A 145 -2.19 6.59 0.96
C TYR A 145 -1.82 7.51 -0.22
N PRO A 146 -1.50 8.79 0.02
CA PRO A 146 -1.09 9.73 -1.02
C PRO A 146 0.38 9.54 -1.42
N VAL A 147 0.74 8.35 -1.86
CA VAL A 147 2.11 8.00 -2.23
C VAL A 147 2.10 7.15 -3.48
N ASN A 148 3.02 7.44 -4.39
CA ASN A 148 3.34 6.60 -5.54
C ASN A 148 4.75 6.06 -5.37
N ARG A 149 4.86 4.75 -5.14
CA ARG A 149 6.11 4.09 -4.80
C ARG A 149 6.85 3.62 -6.06
N TYR A 150 8.14 3.86 -6.05
CA TYR A 150 9.09 3.37 -7.05
C TYR A 150 10.31 2.79 -6.34
N ILE A 151 10.97 1.83 -6.98
CA ILE A 151 12.27 1.34 -6.53
C ILE A 151 13.26 2.51 -6.63
N ASN A 152 14.17 2.61 -5.68
CA ASN A 152 15.25 3.60 -5.76
C ASN A 152 16.01 3.45 -7.07
N THR A 153 16.17 4.53 -7.82
CA THR A 153 16.76 4.51 -9.16
C THR A 153 18.17 3.90 -9.17
N GLY A 154 18.99 4.18 -8.15
CA GLY A 154 20.32 3.59 -8.02
C GLY A 154 20.28 2.08 -7.84
N VAL A 155 19.34 1.59 -7.01
CA VAL A 155 19.12 0.15 -6.78
C VAL A 155 18.59 -0.52 -8.03
N LYS A 156 17.60 0.09 -8.69
CA LYS A 156 17.06 -0.42 -9.97
C LYS A 156 18.14 -0.53 -11.03
N ASN A 157 18.90 0.54 -11.26
CA ASN A 157 19.98 0.57 -12.25
C ASN A 157 21.10 -0.43 -11.94
N PHE A 158 21.41 -0.65 -10.66
CA PHE A 158 22.37 -1.68 -10.26
C PHE A 158 21.92 -3.06 -10.73
N PHE A 159 20.68 -3.46 -10.45
CA PHE A 159 20.16 -4.77 -10.84
C PHE A 159 20.06 -4.92 -12.37
N ILE A 160 19.55 -3.90 -13.08
CA ILE A 160 19.46 -3.91 -14.55
C ILE A 160 20.84 -4.10 -15.20
N LYS A 161 21.90 -3.43 -14.70
CA LYS A 161 23.27 -3.58 -15.20
C LYS A 161 23.85 -4.99 -15.00
N HIS A 162 23.23 -5.78 -14.14
CA HIS A 162 23.63 -7.15 -13.85
C HIS A 162 22.60 -8.19 -14.34
N ASP A 163 21.80 -7.82 -15.34
CA ASP A 163 20.80 -8.68 -15.98
C ASP A 163 19.72 -9.23 -15.04
N VAL A 164 19.48 -8.54 -13.92
CA VAL A 164 18.38 -8.86 -13.00
C VAL A 164 17.17 -8.00 -13.29
N GLN A 165 16.07 -8.65 -13.68
CA GLN A 165 14.80 -7.96 -13.95
C GLN A 165 14.16 -7.48 -12.64
N THR A 166 13.69 -6.25 -12.65
CA THR A 166 12.99 -5.65 -11.50
C THR A 166 11.51 -5.44 -11.82
N ASP A 167 10.66 -5.88 -10.90
CA ASP A 167 9.21 -5.68 -10.94
C ASP A 167 8.84 -4.48 -10.07
N GLU A 168 8.69 -3.34 -10.72
CA GLU A 168 8.43 -2.06 -10.05
C GLU A 168 6.98 -1.96 -9.52
N ASP A 169 6.04 -2.58 -10.20
CA ASP A 169 4.63 -2.60 -9.81
C ASP A 169 4.39 -3.57 -8.65
N GLY A 170 4.97 -4.75 -8.70
CA GLY A 170 4.94 -5.69 -7.58
C GLY A 170 5.61 -5.14 -6.33
N PHE A 171 6.73 -4.40 -6.47
CA PHE A 171 7.35 -3.69 -5.35
C PHE A 171 6.40 -2.65 -4.76
N ALA A 172 5.82 -1.79 -5.60
CA ALA A 172 4.93 -0.71 -5.15
C ALA A 172 3.67 -1.26 -4.46
N LEU A 173 3.07 -2.29 -5.04
CA LEU A 173 1.91 -2.98 -4.48
C LEU A 173 2.24 -3.63 -3.13
N SER A 174 3.35 -4.35 -3.04
CA SER A 174 3.82 -4.99 -1.81
C SER A 174 3.97 -3.99 -0.66
N GLU A 175 4.60 -2.82 -0.90
CA GLU A 175 4.75 -1.75 0.07
C GLU A 175 3.39 -1.18 0.53
N MET A 176 2.47 -0.98 -0.41
CA MET A 176 1.12 -0.49 -0.11
C MET A 176 0.32 -1.50 0.70
N LEU A 177 0.33 -2.77 0.31
CA LEU A 177 -0.36 -3.83 1.04
C LEU A 177 0.19 -3.98 2.46
N GLN A 178 1.52 -3.94 2.65
CA GLN A 178 2.10 -3.94 3.99
C GLN A 178 1.61 -2.78 4.85
N PHE A 179 1.38 -1.61 4.27
CA PHE A 179 0.81 -0.47 4.98
C PHE A 179 -0.67 -0.72 5.31
N ILE A 180 -1.48 -1.14 4.34
CA ILE A 180 -2.92 -1.39 4.50
C ILE A 180 -3.17 -2.47 5.58
N TRP A 181 -2.39 -3.54 5.61
CA TRP A 181 -2.51 -4.65 6.58
C TRP A 181 -2.13 -4.28 8.03
N ARG A 182 -1.77 -3.05 8.30
CA ARG A 182 -1.66 -2.54 9.68
C ARG A 182 -2.99 -2.06 10.25
N SER A 183 -4.01 -1.94 9.42
CA SER A 183 -5.35 -1.45 9.74
C SER A 183 -6.32 -2.58 10.08
N ALA A 184 -7.60 -2.24 10.20
CA ALA A 184 -8.69 -3.15 10.56
C ALA A 184 -8.90 -4.29 9.54
N ILE A 185 -8.43 -4.15 8.29
CA ILE A 185 -8.48 -5.22 7.29
C ILE A 185 -7.78 -6.50 7.77
N ARG A 186 -6.76 -6.38 8.60
CA ARG A 186 -6.05 -7.51 9.17
C ARG A 186 -6.96 -8.45 9.98
N ASP A 187 -8.02 -7.89 10.56
CA ASP A 187 -9.02 -8.60 11.36
C ASP A 187 -10.30 -8.87 10.55
N GLY A 188 -10.22 -8.80 9.22
CA GLY A 188 -11.36 -9.02 8.34
C GLY A 188 -12.44 -7.93 8.41
N GLN A 189 -12.11 -6.75 8.91
CA GLN A 189 -13.05 -5.64 9.01
C GLN A 189 -12.95 -4.72 7.79
N GLU A 190 -14.05 -4.05 7.47
CA GLU A 190 -14.11 -3.10 6.38
C GLU A 190 -13.22 -1.89 6.60
N ILE A 191 -12.55 -1.48 5.54
CA ILE A 191 -11.75 -0.26 5.49
C ILE A 191 -12.14 0.61 4.30
N TRP A 192 -11.99 1.91 4.47
CA TRP A 192 -12.14 2.89 3.41
C TRP A 192 -10.80 3.55 3.14
N ILE A 193 -10.41 3.62 1.88
CA ILE A 193 -9.08 4.10 1.54
C ILE A 193 -9.11 5.17 0.43
N TYR A 194 -8.39 6.26 0.66
CA TYR A 194 -8.11 7.30 -0.32
C TYR A 194 -6.71 7.12 -0.90
N ILE A 195 -6.64 6.83 -2.19
CA ILE A 195 -5.40 6.66 -2.95
C ILE A 195 -5.46 7.57 -4.17
N PRO A 196 -4.96 8.82 -4.10
CA PRO A 196 -5.05 9.75 -5.22
C PRO A 196 -4.21 9.32 -6.44
N SER A 197 -3.11 8.60 -6.27
CA SER A 197 -2.32 8.09 -7.39
C SER A 197 -3.09 7.07 -8.22
N ILE A 198 -3.30 7.37 -9.50
CA ILE A 198 -3.99 6.48 -10.45
C ILE A 198 -3.27 5.13 -10.55
N ARG A 199 -1.93 5.12 -10.64
CA ARG A 199 -1.15 3.89 -10.70
C ARG A 199 -1.37 3.02 -9.45
N MET A 200 -1.18 3.59 -8.26
CA MET A 200 -1.33 2.83 -7.01
C MET A 200 -2.77 2.35 -6.81
N ARG A 201 -3.76 3.16 -7.19
CA ARG A 201 -5.17 2.80 -7.14
C ARG A 201 -5.49 1.65 -8.08
N SER A 202 -4.95 1.66 -9.29
CA SER A 202 -5.12 0.58 -10.27
C SER A 202 -4.48 -0.73 -9.80
N LEU A 203 -3.27 -0.67 -9.25
CA LEU A 203 -2.59 -1.84 -8.68
C LEU A 203 -3.42 -2.49 -7.55
N LEU A 204 -3.98 -1.68 -6.65
CA LEU A 204 -4.83 -2.22 -5.58
C LEU A 204 -6.12 -2.82 -6.12
N LYS A 205 -6.78 -2.18 -7.09
CA LYS A 205 -8.00 -2.71 -7.73
C LYS A 205 -7.74 -4.05 -8.41
N GLN A 206 -6.66 -4.14 -9.17
CA GLN A 206 -6.28 -5.38 -9.82
C GLN A 206 -6.04 -6.47 -8.77
N TRP A 207 -5.26 -6.19 -7.74
CA TRP A 207 -4.99 -7.14 -6.68
C TRP A 207 -6.27 -7.61 -5.96
N ILE A 208 -7.20 -6.70 -5.65
CA ILE A 208 -8.51 -7.04 -5.07
C ILE A 208 -9.29 -8.00 -5.98
N ASN A 209 -9.31 -7.74 -7.29
CA ASN A 209 -10.02 -8.59 -8.25
C ASN A 209 -9.42 -10.01 -8.33
N GLU A 210 -8.09 -10.12 -8.30
CA GLU A 210 -7.37 -11.39 -8.40
C GLU A 210 -7.45 -12.23 -7.11
N ASN A 211 -7.62 -11.58 -5.95
CA ASN A 211 -7.55 -12.24 -4.65
C ASN A 211 -8.89 -12.28 -3.88
N SER A 212 -9.98 -11.77 -4.46
CA SER A 212 -11.31 -11.92 -3.88
C SER A 212 -11.94 -13.21 -4.33
N LEU A 213 -12.57 -13.94 -3.39
CA LEU A 213 -13.39 -15.08 -3.75
C LEU A 213 -14.54 -14.60 -4.65
N GLU A 214 -14.69 -15.20 -5.82
CA GLU A 214 -15.93 -15.10 -6.56
C GLU A 214 -17.01 -15.83 -5.75
N ASN A 215 -18.10 -15.14 -5.43
CA ASN A 215 -19.27 -15.79 -4.86
C ASN A 215 -19.77 -16.82 -5.91
N LYS A 216 -19.45 -18.09 -5.68
CA LYS A 216 -20.06 -19.21 -6.40
C LYS A 216 -21.48 -19.43 -5.88
#